data_29704baeb15844c9a1fb87b46ba33c9c
#
_entry.id   29704baeb15844c9a1fb87b46ba33c9c
#
_cell.length_a   1.000
_cell.length_b   1.000
_cell.length_c   1.000
_cell.angle_alpha   90.00
_cell.angle_beta   90.00
_cell.angle_gamma   90.00
#
_symmetry.space_group_name_H-M   'P 1'
#
loop_
_entity.id
_entity.type
_entity.pdbx_description
1 polymer ?
#
loop_
_entity_poly.entity_id
_entity_poly.type
_entity_poly.pdbx_seq_one_letter_code
_entity_poly.pdbx_strand_id
1 'polypeptide(L)'
;MIDKWIYEEKLLNNGTTFSWTPKALAELDVDQVISSLKVARHSDPIKVIDNLTPQPEIPVTWITEFIAKFSSKNIGVSGKTTDKVSVVKRLIKFLNEYDYSLDEIAKATDLYIDTLKSQGSIRYIRECGYFISKKIDGVEQSDLAKWCEELKNGTGPAYNSHQIL
;
A
#
# COMPACT_ATOMS: atom_id res chain seq x y z
N MET A 1 -8.15 16.00 28.71
CA MET A 1 -7.03 15.11 29.11
C MET A 1 -5.81 15.28 28.18
N ILE A 2 -5.97 15.34 26.84
CA ILE A 2 -4.90 15.57 25.85
C ILE A 2 -4.19 16.91 26.10
N ASP A 3 -4.94 17.99 26.31
CA ASP A 3 -4.38 19.34 26.55
C ASP A 3 -3.44 19.40 27.77
N LYS A 4 -3.78 18.66 28.84
CA LYS A 4 -2.91 18.55 30.02
C LYS A 4 -1.58 17.87 29.67
N TRP A 5 -1.59 16.85 28.81
CA TRP A 5 -0.39 16.12 28.43
C TRP A 5 0.51 16.93 27.52
N ILE A 6 -0.07 17.77 26.63
CA ILE A 6 0.70 18.73 25.83
C ILE A 6 1.38 19.76 26.73
N TYR A 7 0.65 20.28 27.71
CA TYR A 7 1.21 21.25 28.65
C TYR A 7 2.36 20.67 29.48
N GLU A 8 2.30 19.39 29.84
CA GLU A 8 3.37 18.66 30.53
C GLU A 8 4.51 18.22 29.63
N GLU A 9 4.53 18.67 28.38
CA GLU A 9 5.54 18.28 27.35
C GLU A 9 5.66 16.78 27.11
N LYS A 10 4.61 16.01 27.39
CA LYS A 10 4.57 14.56 27.21
C LYS A 10 4.15 14.15 25.80
N LEU A 11 3.45 15.04 25.09
CA LEU A 11 2.99 14.85 23.71
C LEU A 11 3.50 15.97 22.82
N LEU A 12 3.91 15.61 21.61
CA LEU A 12 4.20 16.55 20.54
C LEU A 12 2.98 16.65 19.60
N ASN A 13 2.53 17.88 19.37
CA ASN A 13 1.48 18.15 18.40
C ASN A 13 2.10 18.55 17.05
N ASN A 14 2.00 17.68 16.07
CA ASN A 14 2.49 17.91 14.71
C ASN A 14 1.36 18.35 13.74
N GLY A 15 0.33 19.02 14.28
CA GLY A 15 -0.81 19.53 13.53
C GLY A 15 -1.95 18.53 13.38
N THR A 16 -1.70 17.36 12.84
CA THR A 16 -2.75 16.32 12.59
C THR A 16 -2.55 15.04 13.39
N THR A 17 -1.40 14.89 14.03
CA THR A 17 -1.05 13.70 14.82
C THR A 17 -0.37 14.09 16.11
N PHE A 18 -0.56 13.25 17.13
CA PHE A 18 0.14 13.37 18.40
C PHE A 18 1.14 12.23 18.53
N SER A 19 2.37 12.54 18.93
CA SER A 19 3.40 11.54 19.24
C SER A 19 3.92 11.72 20.64
N TRP A 20 4.25 10.61 21.29
CA TRP A 20 4.84 10.64 22.64
C TRP A 20 6.28 11.17 22.58
N THR A 21 6.64 12.02 23.53
CA THR A 21 8.05 12.41 23.68
C THR A 21 8.86 11.24 24.23
N PRO A 22 10.18 11.18 23.98
CA PRO A 22 11.04 10.15 24.57
C PRO A 22 10.97 10.11 26.10
N LYS A 23 10.78 11.26 26.73
CA LYS A 23 10.60 11.37 28.19
C LYS A 23 9.30 10.69 28.64
N ALA A 24 8.20 10.93 27.94
CA ALA A 24 6.91 10.31 28.27
C ALA A 24 6.94 8.79 28.06
N LEU A 25 7.65 8.31 27.04
CA LEU A 25 7.81 6.86 26.80
C LEU A 25 8.62 6.18 27.91
N ALA A 26 9.61 6.86 28.49
CA ALA A 26 10.41 6.32 29.60
C ALA A 26 9.63 6.27 30.92
N GLU A 27 8.64 7.15 31.11
CA GLU A 27 7.81 7.23 32.32
C GLU A 27 6.50 6.42 32.16
N LEU A 28 6.28 5.78 31.02
CA LEU A 28 5.01 5.12 30.72
C LEU A 28 4.88 3.82 31.54
N ASP A 29 3.97 3.83 32.50
CA ASP A 29 3.50 2.61 33.14
C ASP A 29 2.49 1.93 32.21
N VAL A 30 2.96 0.85 31.59
CA VAL A 30 2.19 0.08 30.58
C VAL A 30 0.85 -0.40 31.16
N ASP A 31 0.81 -0.76 32.44
CA ASP A 31 -0.41 -1.22 33.12
C ASP A 31 -1.42 -0.09 33.32
N GLN A 32 -0.96 1.14 33.59
CA GLN A 32 -1.83 2.33 33.66
C GLN A 32 -2.41 2.67 32.29
N VAL A 33 -1.62 2.57 31.23
CA VAL A 33 -2.07 2.82 29.86
C VAL A 33 -3.12 1.79 29.45
N ILE A 34 -2.88 0.51 29.71
CA ILE A 34 -3.83 -0.58 29.43
C ILE A 34 -5.13 -0.40 30.23
N SER A 35 -5.03 0.03 31.48
CA SER A 35 -6.20 0.30 32.33
C SER A 35 -7.00 1.51 31.83
N SER A 36 -6.35 2.57 31.42
CA SER A 36 -6.98 3.78 30.85
C SER A 36 -7.65 3.48 29.48
N LEU A 37 -7.04 2.64 28.66
CA LEU A 37 -7.63 2.16 27.39
C LEU A 37 -8.83 1.25 27.65
N LYS A 38 -8.88 0.48 28.74
CA LYS A 38 -10.04 -0.36 29.10
C LYS A 38 -11.27 0.47 29.48
N VAL A 39 -11.10 1.66 30.03
CA VAL A 39 -12.21 2.56 30.42
C VAL A 39 -12.82 3.28 29.22
N ALA A 40 -12.07 3.45 28.12
CA ALA A 40 -12.55 4.11 26.90
C ALA A 40 -13.37 3.18 25.96
N ARG A 41 -13.66 1.94 26.37
CA ARG A 41 -14.28 0.92 25.53
C ARG A 41 -15.79 0.92 25.57
N HIS A 42 -16.39 1.44 24.51
CA HIS A 42 -17.59 0.90 23.87
C HIS A 42 -17.37 0.71 22.35
N SER A 43 -16.20 0.23 21.94
CA SER A 43 -15.97 -0.23 20.56
C SER A 43 -14.77 -1.19 20.51
N ASP A 44 -14.95 -2.29 19.83
CA ASP A 44 -14.13 -3.50 19.69
C ASP A 44 -12.61 -3.38 19.93
N PRO A 45 -12.05 -4.22 20.83
CA PRO A 45 -10.63 -4.20 21.20
C PRO A 45 -9.66 -4.70 20.12
N ILE A 46 -10.16 -5.30 19.06
CA ILE A 46 -9.32 -5.99 18.07
C ILE A 46 -8.70 -5.03 17.04
N LYS A 47 -9.25 -3.82 16.86
CA LYS A 47 -8.75 -2.87 15.83
C LYS A 47 -7.53 -2.03 16.23
N VAL A 48 -7.12 -2.05 17.49
CA VAL A 48 -6.01 -1.21 17.98
C VAL A 48 -4.64 -1.90 17.85
N ILE A 49 -4.61 -3.23 17.76
CA ILE A 49 -3.36 -4.00 17.68
C ILE A 49 -2.81 -4.04 16.25
N ASP A 50 -3.67 -3.95 15.23
CA ASP A 50 -3.25 -3.94 13.81
C ASP A 50 -2.46 -2.69 13.40
N ASN A 51 -2.47 -1.62 14.21
CA ASN A 51 -1.74 -0.39 13.92
C ASN A 51 -0.30 -0.34 14.49
N LEU A 52 0.16 -1.39 15.17
CA LEU A 52 1.50 -1.47 15.77
C LEU A 52 2.51 -2.21 14.90
N THR A 53 2.10 -2.84 13.81
CA THR A 53 3.04 -3.31 12.79
C THR A 53 3.63 -2.10 12.08
N PRO A 54 4.97 -1.97 12.02
CA PRO A 54 5.59 -0.90 11.24
C PRO A 54 5.07 -0.99 9.81
N GLN A 55 4.30 0.03 9.40
CA GLN A 55 3.81 0.11 8.02
C GLN A 55 5.00 0.29 7.10
N PRO A 56 5.07 -0.44 5.98
CA PRO A 56 6.16 -0.25 5.03
C PRO A 56 6.19 1.20 4.55
N GLU A 57 7.31 1.88 4.77
CA GLU A 57 7.50 3.25 4.30
C GLU A 57 7.73 3.25 2.79
N ILE A 58 6.73 3.74 2.05
CA ILE A 58 6.83 3.88 0.60
C ILE A 58 7.15 5.35 0.28
N PRO A 59 8.32 5.66 -0.32
CA PRO A 59 8.67 7.03 -0.67
C PRO A 59 7.64 7.66 -1.61
N VAL A 60 7.27 8.91 -1.35
CA VAL A 60 6.26 9.65 -2.15
C VAL A 60 6.70 9.79 -3.62
N THR A 61 8.00 9.94 -3.85
CA THR A 61 8.61 9.98 -5.19
C THR A 61 8.37 8.67 -5.93
N TRP A 62 8.65 7.53 -5.28
CA TRP A 62 8.42 6.21 -5.85
C TRP A 62 6.95 5.97 -6.24
N ILE A 63 6.01 6.35 -5.36
CA ILE A 63 4.57 6.24 -5.66
C ILE A 63 4.20 7.06 -6.90
N THR A 64 4.73 8.27 -6.99
CA THR A 64 4.47 9.17 -8.14
C THR A 64 5.00 8.57 -9.44
N GLU A 65 6.21 8.02 -9.42
CA GLU A 65 6.83 7.34 -10.57
C GLU A 65 6.06 6.06 -10.95
N PHE A 66 5.66 5.27 -9.95
CA PHE A 66 4.85 4.07 -10.17
C PHE A 66 3.53 4.39 -10.88
N ILE A 67 2.78 5.38 -10.41
CA ILE A 67 1.53 5.82 -11.03
C ILE A 67 1.79 6.37 -12.45
N ALA A 68 2.88 7.11 -12.64
CA ALA A 68 3.24 7.68 -13.93
C ALA A 68 3.47 6.62 -15.02
N LYS A 69 3.88 5.39 -14.65
CA LYS A 69 4.01 4.27 -15.61
C LYS A 69 2.69 3.98 -16.35
N PHE A 70 1.54 4.19 -15.69
CA PHE A 70 0.19 3.99 -16.26
C PHE A 70 -0.39 5.25 -16.92
N SER A 71 0.38 6.33 -17.02
CA SER A 71 -0.07 7.56 -17.69
C SER A 71 -0.13 7.39 -19.21
N SER A 72 -1.04 8.13 -19.85
CA SER A 72 -1.16 8.12 -21.32
C SER A 72 0.16 8.44 -22.04
N LYS A 73 1.00 9.29 -21.43
CA LYS A 73 2.33 9.65 -21.97
C LYS A 73 3.25 8.42 -22.08
N ASN A 74 3.20 7.51 -21.10
CA ASN A 74 4.11 6.37 -21.02
C ASN A 74 3.57 5.13 -21.74
N ILE A 75 2.25 4.94 -21.75
CA ILE A 75 1.62 3.77 -22.38
C ILE A 75 1.16 4.01 -23.81
N GLY A 76 1.07 5.27 -24.26
CA GLY A 76 0.67 5.59 -25.65
C GLY A 76 -0.82 5.42 -25.96
N VAL A 77 -1.63 5.12 -24.95
CA VAL A 77 -3.10 5.01 -25.02
C VAL A 77 -3.74 5.83 -23.90
N SER A 78 -5.07 5.83 -23.79
CA SER A 78 -5.75 6.51 -22.68
C SER A 78 -5.18 6.07 -21.33
N GLY A 79 -4.78 7.04 -20.51
CA GLY A 79 -4.17 6.78 -19.20
C GLY A 79 -5.08 5.95 -18.28
N LYS A 80 -4.48 5.03 -17.56
CA LYS A 80 -5.14 4.11 -16.61
C LYS A 80 -4.61 4.33 -15.19
N THR A 81 -4.52 5.61 -14.80
CA THR A 81 -4.08 6.01 -13.45
C THR A 81 -5.24 5.93 -12.47
N THR A 82 -4.92 5.61 -11.22
CA THR A 82 -5.83 5.67 -10.07
C THR A 82 -5.41 6.82 -9.17
N ASP A 83 -6.31 7.31 -8.32
CA ASP A 83 -5.94 8.32 -7.32
C ASP A 83 -4.83 7.80 -6.39
N LYS A 84 -3.94 8.72 -5.99
CA LYS A 84 -2.75 8.40 -5.22
C LYS A 84 -3.05 7.73 -3.88
N VAL A 85 -4.12 8.14 -3.21
CA VAL A 85 -4.49 7.61 -1.88
C VAL A 85 -4.91 6.14 -2.00
N SER A 86 -5.70 5.81 -3.00
CA SER A 86 -6.12 4.42 -3.28
C SER A 86 -4.93 3.54 -3.66
N VAL A 87 -3.99 4.05 -4.46
CA VAL A 87 -2.77 3.34 -4.82
C VAL A 87 -1.93 3.04 -3.58
N VAL A 88 -1.69 4.03 -2.72
CA VAL A 88 -0.92 3.85 -1.47
C VAL A 88 -1.56 2.79 -0.58
N LYS A 89 -2.87 2.87 -0.34
CA LYS A 89 -3.58 1.88 0.49
C LYS A 89 -3.42 0.46 -0.04
N ARG A 90 -3.54 0.29 -1.36
CA ARG A 90 -3.39 -1.04 -2.00
C ARG A 90 -1.96 -1.54 -1.96
N LEU A 91 -0.96 -0.65 -2.16
CA LEU A 91 0.46 -1.00 -2.06
C LEU A 91 0.85 -1.40 -0.64
N ILE A 92 0.41 -0.67 0.38
CA ILE A 92 0.67 -1.03 1.78
C ILE A 92 0.10 -2.42 2.08
N LYS A 93 -1.15 -2.68 1.65
CA LYS A 93 -1.76 -4.00 1.83
C LYS A 93 -0.97 -5.07 1.10
N PHE A 94 -0.57 -4.83 -0.16
CA PHE A 94 0.24 -5.73 -0.96
C PHE A 94 1.58 -6.07 -0.30
N LEU A 95 2.32 -5.06 0.20
CA LEU A 95 3.59 -5.25 0.88
C LEU A 95 3.47 -5.97 2.23
N ASN A 96 2.31 -5.89 2.88
CA ASN A 96 2.04 -6.67 4.10
C ASN A 96 1.67 -8.14 3.79
N GLU A 97 1.17 -8.42 2.60
CA GLU A 97 0.74 -9.75 2.18
C GLU A 97 1.84 -10.51 1.42
N TYR A 98 2.68 -9.80 0.68
CA TYR A 98 3.72 -10.36 -0.19
C TYR A 98 5.08 -9.79 0.16
N ASP A 99 6.09 -10.65 0.23
CA ASP A 99 7.48 -10.28 0.50
C ASP A 99 8.21 -9.89 -0.82
N TYR A 100 7.87 -8.71 -1.36
CA TYR A 100 8.52 -8.12 -2.52
C TYR A 100 9.08 -6.74 -2.19
N SER A 101 10.28 -6.45 -2.69
CA SER A 101 10.87 -5.12 -2.62
C SER A 101 10.22 -4.15 -3.60
N LEU A 102 10.32 -2.85 -3.32
CA LEU A 102 9.83 -1.80 -4.24
C LEU A 102 10.50 -1.87 -5.62
N ASP A 103 11.75 -2.33 -5.68
CA ASP A 103 12.49 -2.52 -6.94
C ASP A 103 11.93 -3.69 -7.77
N GLU A 104 11.60 -4.82 -7.13
CA GLU A 104 10.96 -5.96 -7.79
C GLU A 104 9.57 -5.56 -8.32
N ILE A 105 8.79 -4.81 -7.53
CA ILE A 105 7.48 -4.30 -7.95
C ILE A 105 7.63 -3.38 -9.18
N ALA A 106 8.63 -2.49 -9.18
CA ALA A 106 8.87 -1.60 -10.31
C ALA A 106 9.25 -2.36 -11.58
N LYS A 107 10.15 -3.36 -11.48
CA LYS A 107 10.58 -4.22 -12.59
C LYS A 107 9.45 -5.11 -13.12
N ALA A 108 8.65 -5.70 -12.23
CA ALA A 108 7.49 -6.50 -12.61
C ALA A 108 6.44 -5.66 -13.36
N THR A 109 6.26 -4.41 -12.95
CA THR A 109 5.37 -3.46 -13.63
C THR A 109 5.88 -3.10 -15.02
N ASP A 110 7.18 -2.86 -15.17
CA ASP A 110 7.79 -2.59 -16.48
C ASP A 110 7.64 -3.81 -17.40
N LEU A 111 7.95 -5.00 -16.90
CA LEU A 111 7.77 -6.25 -17.64
C LEU A 111 6.32 -6.44 -18.13
N TYR A 112 5.33 -6.15 -17.27
CA TYR A 112 3.91 -6.17 -17.63
C TYR A 112 3.60 -5.23 -18.79
N ILE A 113 4.00 -3.98 -18.69
CA ILE A 113 3.73 -2.95 -19.70
C ILE A 113 4.43 -3.29 -21.01
N ASP A 114 5.69 -3.71 -20.97
CA ASP A 114 6.48 -4.04 -22.15
C ASP A 114 5.94 -5.30 -22.84
N THR A 115 5.47 -6.28 -22.08
CA THR A 115 4.79 -7.47 -22.65
C THR A 115 3.52 -7.06 -23.38
N LEU A 116 2.67 -6.20 -22.80
CA LEU A 116 1.46 -5.73 -23.48
C LEU A 116 1.77 -4.91 -24.73
N LYS A 117 2.83 -4.09 -24.71
CA LYS A 117 3.30 -3.33 -25.88
C LYS A 117 3.77 -4.27 -27.00
N SER A 118 4.60 -5.24 -26.68
CA SER A 118 5.15 -6.20 -27.67
C SER A 118 4.07 -7.05 -28.34
N GLN A 119 3.00 -7.37 -27.59
CA GLN A 119 1.84 -8.12 -28.08
C GLN A 119 0.79 -7.24 -28.79
N GLY A 120 0.99 -5.92 -28.88
CA GLY A 120 -0.01 -5.00 -29.43
C GLY A 120 -1.27 -4.88 -28.57
N SER A 121 -1.22 -5.35 -27.33
CA SER A 121 -2.36 -5.46 -26.41
C SER A 121 -2.43 -4.33 -25.36
N ILE A 122 -1.61 -3.29 -25.52
CA ILE A 122 -1.49 -2.18 -24.55
C ILE A 122 -2.83 -1.46 -24.28
N ARG A 123 -3.77 -1.45 -25.23
CA ARG A 123 -5.12 -0.89 -25.03
C ARG A 123 -5.92 -1.58 -23.92
N TYR A 124 -5.57 -2.81 -23.59
CA TYR A 124 -6.21 -3.62 -22.54
C TYR A 124 -5.48 -3.55 -21.21
N ILE A 125 -4.49 -2.65 -21.08
CA ILE A 125 -3.79 -2.43 -19.81
C ILE A 125 -4.80 -2.15 -18.70
N ARG A 126 -4.59 -2.76 -17.55
CA ARG A 126 -5.43 -2.52 -16.38
C ARG A 126 -5.15 -1.15 -15.79
N GLU A 127 -6.14 -0.59 -15.10
CA GLU A 127 -5.96 0.57 -14.24
C GLU A 127 -4.96 0.26 -13.13
N CYS A 128 -4.11 1.22 -12.80
CA CYS A 128 -3.03 1.08 -11.81
C CYS A 128 -3.50 0.43 -10.49
N GLY A 129 -4.62 0.89 -9.93
CA GLY A 129 -5.18 0.33 -8.71
C GLY A 129 -5.62 -1.12 -8.85
N TYR A 130 -6.26 -1.47 -9.96
CA TYR A 130 -6.71 -2.85 -10.21
C TYR A 130 -5.56 -3.80 -10.58
N PHE A 131 -4.46 -3.29 -11.11
CA PHE A 131 -3.24 -4.06 -11.32
C PHE A 131 -2.63 -4.50 -9.99
N ILE A 132 -2.60 -3.62 -8.97
CA ILE A 132 -2.10 -3.97 -7.64
C ILE A 132 -3.02 -5.00 -6.97
N SER A 133 -4.31 -4.69 -6.86
CA SER A 133 -5.30 -5.62 -6.32
C SER A 133 -6.71 -5.29 -6.78
N LYS A 134 -7.52 -6.32 -7.02
CA LYS A 134 -8.95 -6.22 -7.33
C LYS A 134 -9.71 -7.30 -6.61
N LYS A 135 -10.97 -7.04 -6.29
CA LYS A 135 -11.89 -8.02 -5.71
C LYS A 135 -12.82 -8.53 -6.79
N ILE A 136 -12.80 -9.86 -7.04
CA ILE A 136 -13.69 -10.54 -7.99
C ILE A 136 -14.40 -11.63 -7.20
N ASP A 137 -15.73 -11.62 -7.22
CA ASP A 137 -16.57 -12.61 -6.53
C ASP A 137 -16.20 -12.80 -5.05
N GLY A 138 -15.86 -11.71 -4.38
CA GLY A 138 -15.45 -11.73 -2.98
C GLY A 138 -13.99 -12.11 -2.74
N VAL A 139 -13.28 -12.65 -3.73
CA VAL A 139 -11.87 -13.04 -3.64
C VAL A 139 -10.97 -11.91 -4.13
N GLU A 140 -9.94 -11.59 -3.34
CA GLU A 140 -8.92 -10.62 -3.75
C GLU A 140 -7.91 -11.28 -4.68
N GLN A 141 -7.61 -10.63 -5.79
CA GLN A 141 -6.66 -11.07 -6.79
C GLN A 141 -5.68 -9.94 -7.09
N SER A 142 -4.40 -10.27 -7.28
CA SER A 142 -3.35 -9.34 -7.65
C SER A 142 -2.71 -9.77 -8.97
N ASP A 143 -2.81 -8.91 -9.98
CA ASP A 143 -2.05 -9.12 -11.22
C ASP A 143 -0.57 -8.79 -10.96
N LEU A 144 -0.27 -7.81 -10.10
CA LEU A 144 1.09 -7.46 -9.70
C LEU A 144 1.83 -8.66 -9.09
N ALA A 145 1.18 -9.41 -8.16
CA ALA A 145 1.79 -10.59 -7.55
C ALA A 145 2.19 -11.63 -8.60
N LYS A 146 1.32 -11.88 -9.59
CA LYS A 146 1.62 -12.79 -10.70
C LYS A 146 2.87 -12.34 -11.47
N TRP A 147 2.98 -11.06 -11.79
CA TRP A 147 4.12 -10.52 -12.53
C TRP A 147 5.41 -10.51 -11.71
N CYS A 148 5.32 -10.33 -10.38
CA CYS A 148 6.47 -10.50 -9.50
C CYS A 148 6.96 -11.96 -9.47
N GLU A 149 6.05 -12.93 -9.45
CA GLU A 149 6.39 -14.36 -9.55
C GLU A 149 7.05 -14.69 -10.89
N GLU A 150 6.50 -14.20 -12.00
CA GLU A 150 7.06 -14.38 -13.33
C GLU A 150 8.46 -13.78 -13.45
N LEU A 151 8.68 -12.61 -12.87
CA LEU A 151 10.00 -11.99 -12.80
C LEU A 151 11.01 -12.90 -12.07
N LYS A 152 10.60 -13.52 -10.95
CA LYS A 152 11.45 -14.44 -10.18
C LYS A 152 11.72 -15.75 -10.93
N ASN A 153 10.75 -16.25 -11.66
CA ASN A 153 10.85 -17.52 -12.39
C ASN A 153 11.54 -17.39 -13.76
N GLY A 154 11.80 -16.15 -14.22
CA GLY A 154 12.44 -15.90 -15.51
C GLY A 154 11.60 -16.29 -16.73
N THR A 155 10.33 -16.61 -16.52
CA THR A 155 9.37 -16.96 -17.57
C THR A 155 8.39 -15.81 -17.72
N GLY A 156 8.47 -15.03 -18.83
CA GLY A 156 7.45 -14.03 -19.11
C GLY A 156 6.09 -14.69 -19.26
N PRO A 157 4.99 -14.13 -18.69
CA PRO A 157 3.70 -14.79 -18.72
C PRO A 157 3.21 -14.96 -20.18
N ALA A 158 2.79 -16.17 -20.50
CA ALA A 158 1.91 -16.39 -21.65
C ALA A 158 0.56 -15.71 -21.32
N TYR A 159 0.39 -14.46 -21.75
CA TYR A 159 -0.85 -13.73 -21.56
C TYR A 159 -1.95 -14.40 -22.41
N ASN A 160 -2.75 -15.24 -21.78
CA ASN A 160 -3.93 -15.81 -22.41
C ASN A 160 -4.99 -14.70 -22.59
N SER A 161 -5.07 -14.17 -23.81
CA SER A 161 -6.06 -13.17 -24.23
C SER A 161 -7.53 -13.64 -24.13
N HIS A 162 -7.77 -14.86 -23.68
CA HIS A 162 -9.10 -15.47 -23.58
C HIS A 162 -9.84 -15.28 -22.26
N GLN A 163 -9.29 -14.51 -21.29
CA GLN A 163 -10.00 -14.20 -20.03
C GLN A 163 -10.57 -12.78 -20.00
N ILE A 164 -10.96 -12.23 -21.16
CA ILE A 164 -11.74 -10.99 -21.23
C ILE A 164 -13.16 -11.39 -21.66
N LEU A 165 -13.95 -11.81 -20.72
CA LEU A 165 -15.40 -11.81 -20.79
C LEU A 165 -15.95 -10.97 -19.64
#